data_684bd96cba7c3042a422b8ff3a2213bf
#
_entry.id   684bd96cba7c3042a422b8ff3a2213bf
#
_cell.length_a   1.000
_cell.length_b   1.000
_cell.length_c   1.000
_cell.angle_alpha   90.00
_cell.angle_beta   90.00
_cell.angle_gamma   90.00
#
_symmetry.space_group_name_H-M   'P 1'
#
loop_
_entity.id
_entity.type
_entity.pdbx_description
1 polymer ?
#
loop_
_entity_poly.entity_id
_entity_poly.type
_entity_poly.pdbx_seq_one_letter_code
_entity_poly.pdbx_strand_id
1 'polypeptide(L)'
;MKESDSVALQSWLSTPNTNDKTHTKADISDDLKILDDETLGRCIIANESIPKDELIMKIPKLYLLNYLNVLKHISYWNQGLNIFLKERISNYSSELFESPQDNITDLYCSIDVQQLLKLTTHQLLTLYLVLEKRRGANSFWFPLLRCLPELPEYDEIPMTWIIGSSDKRATHAKIFNLLPKEVIDESNAQLKKFFKDTTTVDSFFTSRQDLDVNVKEEEYLWAWLAINTRSLYYQNPTYLPVSTTKDKEISSITMVPFVDFVNHKCEKSNAIAKQSKSGYEVTTTAEIGEGEHVWFTYGPHNDDFLQCEYGFSTSTLENDEEDDEALTYTSFNKYNTIELTNILSKLLENPKKKMVVEWLKQTGYYGDYTIGVDDILFDFGSMDMSCAPSHRTRIAIAALIEDEKLFQFSETSQAYQCPQKLEKFYQGYNDGEYYAKTEALILSKILRKIESDLDGKLDKLTEIRNEIDEEDEQSEMKIRVVEKLIWNRKVMILSV
;
A
#
# COMPACT_ATOMS: atom_id res chain seq x y z
N MET A 1 -20.64 6.24 -0.61
CA MET A 1 -21.40 4.99 -1.03
C MET A 1 -22.85 5.11 -0.56
N LYS A 2 -23.84 4.56 -1.29
CA LYS A 2 -25.23 4.53 -0.79
C LYS A 2 -25.45 3.30 0.08
N GLU A 3 -26.22 3.41 1.15
CA GLU A 3 -26.59 2.27 2.02
C GLU A 3 -27.20 1.10 1.23
N SER A 4 -28.01 1.41 0.21
CA SER A 4 -28.57 0.40 -0.70
C SER A 4 -27.51 -0.46 -1.41
N ASP A 5 -26.30 0.06 -1.62
CA ASP A 5 -25.23 -0.64 -2.34
C ASP A 5 -24.54 -1.65 -1.43
N SER A 6 -24.30 -1.30 -0.16
CA SER A 6 -23.76 -2.22 0.84
C SER A 6 -24.70 -3.37 1.13
N VAL A 7 -26.01 -3.09 1.26
CA VAL A 7 -27.05 -4.11 1.43
C VAL A 7 -27.12 -5.03 0.20
N ALA A 8 -27.02 -4.49 -1.02
CA ALA A 8 -26.99 -5.28 -2.25
C ALA A 8 -25.74 -6.18 -2.32
N LEU A 9 -24.58 -5.69 -1.91
CA LEU A 9 -23.34 -6.48 -1.83
C LEU A 9 -23.47 -7.66 -0.88
N GLN A 10 -23.94 -7.41 0.36
CA GLN A 10 -24.15 -8.45 1.36
C GLN A 10 -25.20 -9.48 0.90
N SER A 11 -26.32 -9.02 0.33
CA SER A 11 -27.35 -9.90 -0.24
C SER A 11 -26.82 -10.78 -1.36
N TRP A 12 -26.03 -10.21 -2.29
CA TRP A 12 -25.41 -10.96 -3.37
C TRP A 12 -24.44 -12.05 -2.86
N LEU A 13 -23.63 -11.75 -1.86
CA LEU A 13 -22.69 -12.70 -1.26
C LEU A 13 -23.42 -13.80 -0.48
N SER A 14 -24.51 -13.49 0.22
CA SER A 14 -25.26 -14.42 1.07
C SER A 14 -26.29 -15.24 0.30
N THR A 15 -26.60 -14.87 -0.95
CA THR A 15 -27.52 -15.61 -1.81
C THR A 15 -26.77 -16.74 -2.51
N PRO A 16 -27.25 -18.01 -2.40
CA PRO A 16 -26.63 -19.11 -3.13
C PRO A 16 -26.59 -18.86 -4.63
N ASN A 17 -25.42 -19.05 -5.25
CA ASN A 17 -25.33 -18.97 -6.71
C ASN A 17 -26.08 -20.16 -7.34
N THR A 18 -27.11 -19.86 -8.13
CA THR A 18 -27.98 -20.87 -8.76
C THR A 18 -27.25 -21.69 -9.83
N ASN A 19 -26.17 -21.15 -10.40
CA ASN A 19 -25.34 -21.83 -11.40
C ASN A 19 -24.26 -22.73 -10.78
N ASP A 20 -24.04 -22.61 -9.48
CA ASP A 20 -23.16 -23.49 -8.72
C ASP A 20 -23.97 -24.67 -8.17
N LYS A 21 -23.67 -25.89 -8.62
CA LYS A 21 -24.29 -27.14 -8.13
C LYS A 21 -24.12 -27.33 -6.62
N THR A 22 -23.17 -26.64 -6.00
CA THR A 22 -22.88 -26.70 -4.55
C THR A 22 -23.65 -25.64 -3.77
N HIS A 23 -24.41 -24.75 -4.46
CA HIS A 23 -25.14 -23.62 -3.84
C HIS A 23 -24.24 -22.79 -2.90
N THR A 24 -23.01 -22.55 -3.33
CA THR A 24 -22.03 -21.82 -2.56
C THR A 24 -22.48 -20.38 -2.29
N LYS A 25 -22.42 -19.97 -1.04
CA LYS A 25 -22.68 -18.61 -0.59
C LYS A 25 -21.62 -18.18 0.44
N ALA A 26 -21.44 -16.90 0.61
CA ALA A 26 -20.68 -16.38 1.74
C ALA A 26 -21.46 -16.54 3.04
N ASP A 27 -20.72 -16.61 4.14
CA ASP A 27 -21.22 -16.55 5.49
C ASP A 27 -20.66 -15.27 6.13
N ILE A 28 -21.53 -14.30 6.36
CA ILE A 28 -21.19 -13.00 6.92
C ILE A 28 -22.11 -12.79 8.11
N SER A 29 -21.58 -12.48 9.30
CA SER A 29 -22.38 -12.23 10.49
C SER A 29 -23.39 -11.10 10.23
N ASP A 30 -24.61 -11.29 10.67
CA ASP A 30 -25.68 -10.27 10.64
C ASP A 30 -25.36 -9.09 11.57
N ASP A 31 -24.40 -9.28 12.49
CA ASP A 31 -23.92 -8.25 13.42
C ASP A 31 -22.94 -7.28 12.76
N LEU A 32 -22.61 -7.44 11.47
CA LEU A 32 -21.71 -6.58 10.74
C LEU A 32 -22.46 -5.66 9.78
N LYS A 33 -22.01 -4.42 9.73
CA LYS A 33 -22.52 -3.41 8.80
C LYS A 33 -21.38 -2.62 8.15
N ILE A 34 -21.49 -2.38 6.83
CA ILE A 34 -20.63 -1.39 6.16
C ILE A 34 -21.19 0.00 6.45
N LEU A 35 -20.34 0.88 6.95
CA LEU A 35 -20.61 2.30 7.17
C LEU A 35 -19.76 3.13 6.23
N ASP A 36 -20.26 4.29 5.80
CA ASP A 36 -19.50 5.34 5.13
C ASP A 36 -19.24 6.43 6.16
N ASP A 37 -18.09 6.36 6.81
CA ASP A 37 -17.67 7.27 7.88
C ASP A 37 -17.00 8.52 7.27
N GLU A 38 -17.27 9.69 7.82
CA GLU A 38 -16.76 10.96 7.29
C GLU A 38 -15.24 11.08 7.37
N THR A 39 -14.61 10.41 8.33
CA THR A 39 -13.15 10.47 8.57
C THR A 39 -12.40 9.24 8.08
N LEU A 40 -13.00 8.07 8.23
CA LEU A 40 -12.39 6.78 7.91
C LEU A 40 -12.82 6.22 6.54
N GLY A 41 -13.74 6.91 5.87
CA GLY A 41 -14.36 6.43 4.66
C GLY A 41 -15.16 5.13 4.90
N ARG A 42 -15.15 4.24 3.92
CA ARG A 42 -15.87 2.95 4.04
C ARG A 42 -15.20 2.05 5.06
N CYS A 43 -15.97 1.59 6.03
CA CYS A 43 -15.49 0.75 7.13
C CYS A 43 -16.54 -0.29 7.52
N ILE A 44 -16.16 -1.24 8.34
CA ILE A 44 -17.07 -2.23 8.95
C ILE A 44 -17.18 -1.97 10.43
N ILE A 45 -18.42 -1.89 10.93
CA ILE A 45 -18.74 -1.78 12.35
C ILE A 45 -19.54 -2.99 12.80
N ALA A 46 -19.49 -3.26 14.11
CA ALA A 46 -20.35 -4.24 14.79
C ALA A 46 -21.67 -3.59 15.18
N ASN A 47 -22.80 -4.19 14.82
CA ASN A 47 -24.15 -3.74 15.26
C ASN A 47 -24.48 -4.21 16.67
N GLU A 48 -23.90 -5.32 17.10
CA GLU A 48 -24.01 -5.90 18.46
C GLU A 48 -22.62 -6.33 18.92
N SER A 49 -22.43 -6.58 20.21
CA SER A 49 -21.14 -7.05 20.73
C SER A 49 -20.79 -8.42 20.18
N ILE A 50 -19.60 -8.55 19.62
CA ILE A 50 -19.06 -9.78 19.02
C ILE A 50 -17.94 -10.31 19.93
N PRO A 51 -18.04 -11.56 20.43
CA PRO A 51 -17.01 -12.12 21.28
C PRO A 51 -15.68 -12.36 20.53
N LYS A 52 -14.62 -12.50 21.32
CA LYS A 52 -13.32 -12.95 20.81
C LYS A 52 -13.41 -14.39 20.25
N ASP A 53 -12.56 -14.68 19.26
CA ASP A 53 -12.42 -15.97 18.57
C ASP A 53 -13.68 -16.39 17.76
N GLU A 54 -14.55 -15.42 17.43
CA GLU A 54 -15.74 -15.62 16.59
C GLU A 54 -15.38 -15.55 15.11
N LEU A 55 -15.91 -16.48 14.29
CA LEU A 55 -15.81 -16.43 12.82
C LEU A 55 -16.88 -15.49 12.29
N ILE A 56 -16.49 -14.30 11.87
CA ILE A 56 -17.42 -13.23 11.47
C ILE A 56 -17.65 -13.14 9.96
N MET A 57 -16.71 -13.62 9.15
CA MET A 57 -16.84 -13.64 7.68
C MET A 57 -16.19 -14.88 7.09
N LYS A 58 -16.87 -15.49 6.12
CA LYS A 58 -16.34 -16.57 5.28
C LYS A 58 -16.72 -16.34 3.83
N ILE A 59 -15.75 -15.97 3.02
CA ILE A 59 -15.93 -15.66 1.60
C ILE A 59 -15.42 -16.81 0.75
N PRO A 60 -16.28 -17.53 0.04
CA PRO A 60 -15.90 -18.66 -0.80
C PRO A 60 -15.03 -18.23 -2.00
N LYS A 61 -14.22 -19.19 -2.50
CA LYS A 61 -13.36 -18.98 -3.67
C LYS A 61 -14.07 -18.39 -4.89
N LEU A 62 -15.34 -18.71 -5.08
CA LEU A 62 -16.15 -18.20 -6.20
C LEU A 62 -16.19 -16.68 -6.23
N TYR A 63 -16.28 -16.04 -5.06
CA TYR A 63 -16.38 -14.59 -4.91
C TYR A 63 -15.03 -13.89 -4.78
N LEU A 64 -13.90 -14.59 -4.94
CA LEU A 64 -12.58 -14.00 -4.94
C LEU A 64 -12.23 -13.47 -6.33
N LEU A 65 -12.07 -12.16 -6.47
CA LEU A 65 -11.63 -11.54 -7.72
C LEU A 65 -10.11 -11.66 -7.82
N ASN A 66 -9.63 -12.70 -8.47
CA ASN A 66 -8.22 -13.00 -8.67
C ASN A 66 -7.92 -13.51 -10.08
N TYR A 67 -6.65 -13.65 -10.39
CA TYR A 67 -6.17 -14.08 -11.70
C TYR A 67 -6.89 -15.34 -12.22
N LEU A 68 -7.02 -16.36 -11.37
CA LEU A 68 -7.61 -17.64 -11.78
C LEU A 68 -9.12 -17.50 -12.08
N ASN A 69 -9.87 -16.78 -11.24
CA ASN A 69 -11.30 -16.63 -11.44
C ASN A 69 -11.59 -15.73 -12.64
N VAL A 70 -10.77 -14.71 -12.89
CA VAL A 70 -10.85 -13.90 -14.11
C VAL A 70 -10.62 -14.75 -15.35
N LEU A 71 -9.59 -15.58 -15.37
CA LEU A 71 -9.36 -16.51 -16.50
C LEU A 71 -10.51 -17.50 -16.67
N LYS A 72 -11.06 -18.05 -15.58
CA LYS A 72 -12.23 -18.93 -15.64
C LYS A 72 -13.43 -18.26 -16.24
N HIS A 73 -13.73 -17.01 -15.82
CA HIS A 73 -14.83 -16.25 -16.39
C HIS A 73 -14.63 -15.99 -17.89
N ILE A 74 -13.48 -15.49 -18.30
CA ILE A 74 -13.18 -15.26 -19.73
C ILE A 74 -13.26 -16.58 -20.52
N SER A 75 -12.81 -17.69 -19.94
CA SER A 75 -12.82 -19.00 -20.60
C SER A 75 -14.22 -19.58 -20.85
N TYR A 76 -15.23 -19.10 -20.14
CA TYR A 76 -16.62 -19.48 -20.44
C TYR A 76 -17.00 -19.12 -21.88
N TRP A 77 -16.47 -17.99 -22.37
CA TRP A 77 -16.71 -17.49 -23.71
C TRP A 77 -15.57 -17.79 -24.69
N ASN A 78 -14.34 -17.91 -24.21
CA ASN A 78 -13.15 -18.15 -25.04
C ASN A 78 -12.79 -19.64 -25.07
N GLN A 79 -13.08 -20.30 -26.19
CA GLN A 79 -12.87 -21.75 -26.36
C GLN A 79 -11.37 -22.13 -26.23
N GLY A 80 -10.47 -21.32 -26.76
CA GLY A 80 -9.02 -21.58 -26.67
C GLY A 80 -8.52 -21.55 -25.20
N LEU A 81 -8.97 -20.56 -24.43
CA LEU A 81 -8.66 -20.46 -23.02
C LEU A 81 -9.31 -21.58 -22.20
N ASN A 82 -10.53 -22.00 -22.55
CA ASN A 82 -11.23 -23.12 -21.91
C ASN A 82 -10.45 -24.43 -22.07
N ILE A 83 -9.98 -24.72 -23.28
CA ILE A 83 -9.15 -25.90 -23.55
C ILE A 83 -7.84 -25.81 -22.73
N PHE A 84 -7.16 -24.66 -22.78
CA PHE A 84 -5.92 -24.43 -22.04
C PHE A 84 -6.05 -24.70 -20.53
N LEU A 85 -7.15 -24.22 -19.92
CA LEU A 85 -7.38 -24.39 -18.49
C LEU A 85 -7.81 -25.82 -18.13
N LYS A 86 -8.62 -26.49 -18.97
CA LYS A 86 -9.03 -27.91 -18.78
C LYS A 86 -7.84 -28.85 -18.75
N GLU A 87 -6.83 -28.59 -19.55
CA GLU A 87 -5.61 -29.41 -19.57
C GLU A 87 -4.75 -29.27 -18.30
N ARG A 88 -4.92 -28.18 -17.55
CA ARG A 88 -4.03 -27.79 -16.44
C ARG A 88 -4.68 -27.79 -15.07
N ILE A 89 -5.99 -27.74 -15.00
CA ILE A 89 -6.73 -27.68 -13.75
C ILE A 89 -7.62 -28.92 -13.61
N SER A 90 -7.34 -29.72 -12.60
CA SER A 90 -8.19 -30.87 -12.26
C SER A 90 -9.58 -30.38 -11.81
N ASN A 91 -10.63 -31.03 -12.29
CA ASN A 91 -12.03 -30.71 -12.00
C ASN A 91 -12.40 -29.26 -12.38
N TYR A 92 -11.84 -28.76 -13.48
CA TYR A 92 -12.14 -27.45 -14.00
C TYR A 92 -13.61 -27.37 -14.49
N SER A 93 -14.32 -26.30 -14.08
CA SER A 93 -15.61 -25.90 -14.62
C SER A 93 -15.60 -24.39 -14.88
N SER A 94 -16.13 -23.96 -16.02
CA SER A 94 -16.32 -22.56 -16.40
C SER A 94 -17.75 -22.06 -16.17
N GLU A 95 -18.65 -22.92 -15.71
CA GLU A 95 -20.11 -22.69 -15.69
C GLU A 95 -20.61 -21.70 -14.61
N LEU A 96 -19.70 -21.05 -13.89
CA LEU A 96 -20.00 -20.31 -12.66
C LEU A 96 -20.49 -18.88 -12.87
N PHE A 97 -20.32 -18.32 -14.08
CA PHE A 97 -20.59 -16.91 -14.35
C PHE A 97 -21.57 -16.78 -15.50
N GLU A 98 -22.84 -16.53 -15.22
CA GLU A 98 -23.77 -16.08 -16.25
C GLU A 98 -23.46 -14.64 -16.62
N SER A 99 -23.20 -14.42 -17.89
CA SER A 99 -23.04 -13.08 -18.46
C SER A 99 -23.89 -13.01 -19.74
N PRO A 100 -24.57 -11.90 -19.98
CA PRO A 100 -25.34 -11.73 -21.20
C PRO A 100 -24.44 -11.68 -22.42
N GLN A 101 -25.02 -11.94 -23.60
CA GLN A 101 -24.37 -11.68 -24.87
C GLN A 101 -24.28 -10.16 -25.05
N ASP A 102 -23.11 -9.60 -25.00
CA ASP A 102 -22.81 -8.16 -25.14
C ASP A 102 -21.44 -7.95 -25.78
N ASN A 103 -21.09 -6.70 -26.06
CA ASN A 103 -19.80 -6.35 -26.68
C ASN A 103 -18.58 -6.81 -25.84
N ILE A 104 -18.73 -6.90 -24.51
CA ILE A 104 -17.66 -7.40 -23.63
C ILE A 104 -17.51 -8.91 -23.78
N THR A 105 -18.62 -9.62 -23.94
CA THR A 105 -18.62 -11.05 -24.25
C THR A 105 -17.96 -11.31 -25.60
N ASP A 106 -18.29 -10.53 -26.63
CA ASP A 106 -17.69 -10.65 -27.96
C ASP A 106 -16.17 -10.39 -27.90
N LEU A 107 -15.75 -9.42 -27.07
CA LEU A 107 -14.34 -9.18 -26.80
C LEU A 107 -13.70 -10.41 -26.13
N TYR A 108 -14.31 -10.99 -25.08
CA TYR A 108 -13.76 -12.17 -24.41
C TYR A 108 -13.63 -13.37 -25.36
N CYS A 109 -14.61 -13.59 -26.25
CA CYS A 109 -14.55 -14.62 -27.30
C CYS A 109 -13.33 -14.46 -28.20
N SER A 110 -12.95 -13.24 -28.48
CA SER A 110 -11.97 -12.90 -29.52
C SER A 110 -10.55 -12.70 -29.00
N ILE A 111 -10.34 -12.65 -27.67
CA ILE A 111 -9.02 -12.45 -27.05
C ILE A 111 -8.07 -13.58 -27.46
N ASP A 112 -6.85 -13.20 -27.88
CA ASP A 112 -5.75 -14.14 -28.07
C ASP A 112 -5.24 -14.64 -26.72
N VAL A 113 -5.31 -15.95 -26.52
CA VAL A 113 -4.94 -16.60 -25.24
C VAL A 113 -3.48 -16.37 -24.87
N GLN A 114 -2.56 -16.38 -25.85
CA GLN A 114 -1.14 -16.19 -25.58
C GLN A 114 -0.83 -14.75 -25.18
N GLN A 115 -1.53 -13.78 -25.72
CA GLN A 115 -1.40 -12.38 -25.30
C GLN A 115 -2.01 -12.18 -23.91
N LEU A 116 -3.20 -12.72 -23.63
CA LEU A 116 -3.84 -12.63 -22.31
C LEU A 116 -2.95 -13.18 -21.20
N LEU A 117 -2.33 -14.33 -21.44
CA LEU A 117 -1.46 -15.01 -20.48
C LEU A 117 -0.09 -14.30 -20.27
N LYS A 118 0.25 -13.29 -21.06
CA LYS A 118 1.43 -12.44 -20.84
C LYS A 118 1.17 -11.28 -19.87
N LEU A 119 -0.10 -10.94 -19.63
CA LEU A 119 -0.44 -9.89 -18.67
C LEU A 119 -0.06 -10.32 -17.26
N THR A 120 0.51 -9.40 -16.50
CA THR A 120 0.70 -9.60 -15.06
C THR A 120 -0.66 -9.71 -14.36
N THR A 121 -0.71 -10.24 -13.15
CA THR A 121 -1.95 -10.31 -12.38
C THR A 121 -2.58 -8.93 -12.26
N HIS A 122 -1.80 -7.93 -11.91
CA HIS A 122 -2.29 -6.56 -11.76
C HIS A 122 -2.89 -6.02 -13.08
N GLN A 123 -2.19 -6.17 -14.20
CA GLN A 123 -2.68 -5.74 -15.53
C GLN A 123 -3.98 -6.45 -15.92
N LEU A 124 -4.05 -7.77 -15.70
CA LEU A 124 -5.25 -8.55 -16.02
C LEU A 124 -6.44 -8.14 -15.16
N LEU A 125 -6.26 -8.01 -13.84
CA LEU A 125 -7.34 -7.63 -12.93
C LEU A 125 -7.82 -6.20 -13.22
N THR A 126 -6.90 -5.27 -13.46
CA THR A 126 -7.23 -3.88 -13.80
C THR A 126 -8.04 -3.81 -15.10
N LEU A 127 -7.57 -4.45 -16.17
CA LEU A 127 -8.30 -4.50 -17.44
C LEU A 127 -9.69 -5.12 -17.26
N TYR A 128 -9.75 -6.25 -16.58
CA TYR A 128 -11.00 -6.96 -16.34
C TYR A 128 -12.00 -6.09 -15.55
N LEU A 129 -11.51 -5.37 -14.53
CA LEU A 129 -12.36 -4.48 -13.72
C LEU A 129 -12.95 -3.33 -14.54
N VAL A 130 -12.17 -2.73 -15.46
CA VAL A 130 -12.67 -1.72 -16.42
C VAL A 130 -13.78 -2.30 -17.28
N LEU A 131 -13.56 -3.48 -17.87
CA LEU A 131 -14.53 -4.12 -18.75
C LEU A 131 -15.82 -4.48 -18.02
N GLU A 132 -15.73 -5.03 -16.83
CA GLU A 132 -16.88 -5.38 -16.02
C GLU A 132 -17.62 -4.12 -15.49
N LYS A 133 -16.93 -3.01 -15.19
CA LYS A 133 -17.59 -1.72 -14.88
C LYS A 133 -18.39 -1.20 -16.06
N ARG A 134 -17.85 -1.28 -17.27
CA ARG A 134 -18.58 -0.91 -18.52
C ARG A 134 -19.80 -1.79 -18.77
N ARG A 135 -19.74 -3.08 -18.40
CA ARG A 135 -20.88 -4.00 -18.48
C ARG A 135 -22.03 -3.57 -17.57
N GLY A 136 -21.71 -2.86 -16.48
CA GLY A 136 -22.70 -2.31 -15.56
C GLY A 136 -23.52 -3.38 -14.85
N ALA A 137 -24.85 -3.20 -14.79
CA ALA A 137 -25.78 -4.09 -14.07
C ALA A 137 -25.76 -5.56 -14.56
N ASN A 138 -25.24 -5.81 -15.73
CA ASN A 138 -25.10 -7.15 -16.29
C ASN A 138 -23.79 -7.86 -15.86
N SER A 139 -22.90 -7.18 -15.15
CA SER A 139 -21.70 -7.80 -14.59
C SER A 139 -22.06 -8.66 -13.38
N PHE A 140 -21.44 -9.85 -13.29
CA PHE A 140 -21.47 -10.67 -12.07
C PHE A 140 -20.95 -9.90 -10.84
N TRP A 141 -19.99 -9.01 -11.06
CA TRP A 141 -19.34 -8.20 -10.02
C TRP A 141 -20.06 -6.88 -9.74
N PHE A 142 -21.19 -6.62 -10.37
CA PHE A 142 -21.90 -5.34 -10.24
C PHE A 142 -22.13 -4.90 -8.78
N PRO A 143 -22.54 -5.78 -7.82
CA PRO A 143 -22.71 -5.38 -6.44
C PRO A 143 -21.40 -4.91 -5.78
N LEU A 144 -20.26 -5.56 -6.09
CA LEU A 144 -18.94 -5.10 -5.64
C LEU A 144 -18.55 -3.77 -6.28
N LEU A 145 -18.70 -3.68 -7.62
CA LEU A 145 -18.30 -2.50 -8.40
C LEU A 145 -18.98 -1.20 -7.93
N ARG A 146 -20.25 -1.30 -7.48
CA ARG A 146 -20.98 -0.16 -6.93
C ARG A 146 -20.50 0.29 -5.56
N CYS A 147 -19.81 -0.56 -4.83
CA CYS A 147 -19.26 -0.27 -3.51
C CYS A 147 -17.84 0.24 -3.56
N LEU A 148 -17.13 0.12 -4.70
CA LEU A 148 -15.77 0.64 -4.82
C LEU A 148 -15.77 2.18 -4.83
N PRO A 149 -14.70 2.82 -4.33
CA PRO A 149 -14.54 4.27 -4.43
C PRO A 149 -14.54 4.73 -5.89
N GLU A 150 -15.08 5.91 -6.15
CA GLU A 150 -14.92 6.57 -7.45
C GLU A 150 -13.54 7.26 -7.52
N LEU A 151 -13.09 7.61 -8.74
CA LEU A 151 -11.74 8.16 -8.95
C LEU A 151 -11.39 9.37 -8.06
N PRO A 152 -12.30 10.33 -7.81
CA PRO A 152 -12.00 11.45 -6.91
C PRO A 152 -11.72 11.05 -5.45
N GLU A 153 -12.22 9.92 -5.00
CA GLU A 153 -12.00 9.43 -3.63
C GLU A 153 -10.58 8.87 -3.41
N TYR A 154 -9.78 8.74 -4.48
CA TYR A 154 -8.35 8.40 -4.42
C TYR A 154 -7.42 9.61 -4.46
N ASP A 155 -7.98 10.83 -4.39
CA ASP A 155 -7.24 12.07 -4.60
C ASP A 155 -6.22 12.37 -3.47
N GLU A 156 -6.31 11.67 -2.34
CA GLU A 156 -5.29 11.71 -1.28
C GLU A 156 -4.02 10.91 -1.62
N ILE A 157 -4.04 10.03 -2.63
CA ILE A 157 -2.86 9.28 -3.08
C ILE A 157 -1.95 10.20 -3.91
N PRO A 158 -0.70 10.47 -3.49
CA PRO A 158 0.13 11.51 -4.12
C PRO A 158 0.38 11.31 -5.62
N MET A 159 0.45 10.08 -6.13
CA MET A 159 0.63 9.84 -7.55
C MET A 159 -0.51 10.44 -8.42
N THR A 160 -1.72 10.56 -7.88
CA THR A 160 -2.87 11.11 -8.62
C THR A 160 -2.76 12.61 -8.87
N TRP A 161 -1.98 13.35 -8.07
CA TRP A 161 -1.84 14.79 -8.15
C TRP A 161 -1.18 15.27 -9.44
N ILE A 162 -0.43 14.41 -10.10
CA ILE A 162 0.36 14.72 -11.29
C ILE A 162 -0.07 13.92 -12.54
N ILE A 163 -1.16 13.12 -12.44
CA ILE A 163 -1.82 12.45 -13.56
C ILE A 163 -3.03 13.28 -14.02
N GLY A 164 -3.34 13.21 -15.31
CA GLY A 164 -4.55 13.80 -15.87
C GLY A 164 -4.39 15.26 -16.32
N SER A 165 -5.50 15.87 -16.75
CA SER A 165 -5.56 17.17 -17.42
C SER A 165 -6.29 18.23 -16.62
N SER A 166 -6.18 18.24 -15.28
CA SER A 166 -6.83 19.25 -14.44
C SER A 166 -6.23 20.64 -14.67
N ASP A 167 -7.07 21.68 -14.69
CA ASP A 167 -6.64 23.07 -14.72
C ASP A 167 -5.75 23.45 -13.50
N LYS A 168 -5.92 22.73 -12.39
CA LYS A 168 -5.13 22.85 -11.15
C LYS A 168 -3.82 22.09 -11.15
N ARG A 169 -3.50 21.37 -12.22
CA ARG A 169 -2.30 20.49 -12.31
C ARG A 169 -1.00 21.21 -11.95
N ALA A 170 -0.87 22.49 -12.36
CA ALA A 170 0.34 23.25 -12.06
C ALA A 170 0.50 23.50 -10.55
N THR A 171 -0.60 23.81 -9.84
CA THR A 171 -0.63 23.99 -8.38
C THR A 171 -0.39 22.65 -7.67
N HIS A 172 -1.08 21.58 -8.08
CA HIS A 172 -0.89 20.23 -7.51
C HIS A 172 0.55 19.73 -7.70
N ALA A 173 1.19 20.02 -8.85
CA ALA A 173 2.61 19.68 -9.06
C ALA A 173 3.55 20.49 -8.16
N LYS A 174 3.24 21.77 -7.85
CA LYS A 174 4.01 22.55 -6.87
C LYS A 174 3.90 21.90 -5.48
N ILE A 175 2.68 21.55 -5.04
CA ILE A 175 2.43 20.88 -3.75
C ILE A 175 3.14 19.51 -3.71
N PHE A 176 3.02 18.70 -4.75
CA PHE A 176 3.70 17.41 -4.86
C PHE A 176 5.21 17.50 -4.64
N ASN A 177 5.86 18.51 -5.22
CA ASN A 177 7.30 18.73 -5.07
C ASN A 177 7.74 19.15 -3.64
N LEU A 178 6.79 19.47 -2.76
CA LEU A 178 7.04 19.78 -1.35
C LEU A 178 6.90 18.56 -0.44
N LEU A 179 6.39 17.44 -0.94
CA LEU A 179 6.37 16.17 -0.20
C LEU A 179 7.78 15.78 0.29
N PRO A 180 7.89 14.99 1.36
CA PRO A 180 9.13 14.32 1.70
C PRO A 180 9.70 13.53 0.51
N LYS A 181 11.01 13.49 0.43
CA LYS A 181 11.68 12.87 -0.74
C LYS A 181 11.29 11.41 -0.95
N GLU A 182 11.13 10.66 0.11
CA GLU A 182 10.76 9.24 0.12
C GLU A 182 9.37 9.05 -0.53
N VAL A 183 8.43 9.92 -0.19
CA VAL A 183 7.07 9.92 -0.75
C VAL A 183 7.09 10.28 -2.24
N ILE A 184 7.91 11.25 -2.64
CA ILE A 184 8.11 11.61 -4.06
C ILE A 184 8.70 10.42 -4.84
N ASP A 185 9.74 9.77 -4.29
CA ASP A 185 10.42 8.66 -4.94
C ASP A 185 9.46 7.47 -5.13
N GLU A 186 8.67 7.11 -4.10
CA GLU A 186 7.68 6.04 -4.15
C GLU A 186 6.55 6.36 -5.14
N SER A 187 5.98 7.57 -5.06
CA SER A 187 4.94 8.01 -6.00
C SER A 187 5.41 7.99 -7.45
N ASN A 188 6.66 8.37 -7.71
CA ASN A 188 7.27 8.28 -9.05
C ASN A 188 7.48 6.83 -9.49
N ALA A 189 7.78 5.91 -8.58
CA ALA A 189 7.89 4.48 -8.89
C ALA A 189 6.51 3.90 -9.26
N GLN A 190 5.45 4.28 -8.53
CA GLN A 190 4.07 3.91 -8.85
C GLN A 190 3.64 4.46 -10.21
N LEU A 191 3.93 5.73 -10.50
CA LEU A 191 3.65 6.35 -11.80
C LEU A 191 4.33 5.61 -12.95
N LYS A 192 5.61 5.28 -12.78
CA LYS A 192 6.35 4.52 -13.79
C LYS A 192 5.72 3.15 -14.04
N LYS A 193 5.26 2.47 -12.98
CA LYS A 193 4.54 1.19 -13.07
C LYS A 193 3.21 1.37 -13.80
N PHE A 194 2.41 2.38 -13.41
CA PHE A 194 1.13 2.71 -14.02
C PHE A 194 1.27 2.95 -15.54
N PHE A 195 2.16 3.83 -15.97
CA PHE A 195 2.36 4.11 -17.40
C PHE A 195 2.90 2.90 -18.19
N LYS A 196 3.73 2.06 -17.57
CA LYS A 196 4.15 0.80 -18.16
C LYS A 196 2.97 -0.15 -18.37
N ASP A 197 2.09 -0.25 -17.36
CA ASP A 197 0.92 -1.12 -17.40
C ASP A 197 -0.08 -0.62 -18.44
N THR A 198 -0.35 0.68 -18.50
CA THR A 198 -1.22 1.33 -19.51
C THR A 198 -0.71 1.05 -20.91
N THR A 199 0.58 1.29 -21.19
CA THR A 199 1.20 1.01 -22.50
C THR A 199 1.08 -0.47 -22.89
N THR A 200 1.21 -1.39 -21.93
CA THR A 200 1.06 -2.83 -22.18
C THR A 200 -0.38 -3.17 -22.58
N VAL A 201 -1.37 -2.61 -21.89
CA VAL A 201 -2.79 -2.84 -22.18
C VAL A 201 -3.21 -2.18 -23.51
N ASP A 202 -2.72 -0.98 -23.80
CA ASP A 202 -2.97 -0.33 -25.11
C ASP A 202 -2.44 -1.16 -26.26
N SER A 203 -1.23 -1.73 -26.12
CA SER A 203 -0.66 -2.61 -27.14
C SER A 203 -1.43 -3.93 -27.29
N PHE A 204 -2.07 -4.41 -26.23
CA PHE A 204 -2.94 -5.58 -26.27
C PHE A 204 -4.15 -5.36 -27.20
N PHE A 205 -4.71 -4.14 -27.23
CA PHE A 205 -5.85 -3.80 -28.10
C PHE A 205 -5.48 -3.30 -29.50
N THR A 206 -4.29 -2.74 -29.69
CA THR A 206 -3.85 -2.15 -30.98
C THR A 206 -3.88 -3.17 -32.13
N SER A 207 -3.74 -4.45 -31.85
CA SER A 207 -3.85 -5.54 -32.85
C SER A 207 -5.29 -5.85 -33.28
N ARG A 208 -6.28 -5.22 -32.65
CA ARG A 208 -7.71 -5.52 -32.79
C ARG A 208 -8.53 -4.27 -33.10
N GLN A 209 -8.22 -3.63 -34.22
CA GLN A 209 -8.96 -2.43 -34.73
C GLN A 209 -10.43 -2.69 -35.06
N ASP A 210 -10.83 -3.96 -35.14
CA ASP A 210 -12.22 -4.39 -35.34
C ASP A 210 -13.10 -4.30 -34.08
N LEU A 211 -12.47 -4.14 -32.90
CA LEU A 211 -13.17 -3.97 -31.64
C LEU A 211 -12.99 -2.52 -31.18
N ASP A 212 -14.08 -1.78 -31.08
CA ASP A 212 -14.09 -0.40 -30.55
C ASP A 212 -13.90 -0.44 -29.00
N VAL A 213 -12.75 -0.95 -28.56
CA VAL A 213 -12.38 -1.04 -27.14
C VAL A 213 -11.20 -0.13 -26.91
N ASN A 214 -11.49 1.15 -26.73
CA ASN A 214 -10.50 2.13 -26.25
C ASN A 214 -10.65 2.26 -24.73
N VAL A 215 -9.66 1.81 -23.97
CA VAL A 215 -9.61 1.99 -22.51
C VAL A 215 -9.09 3.39 -22.22
N LYS A 216 -9.94 4.26 -21.65
CA LYS A 216 -9.54 5.61 -21.27
C LYS A 216 -8.57 5.56 -20.08
N GLU A 217 -7.60 6.47 -20.04
CA GLU A 217 -6.63 6.57 -18.96
C GLU A 217 -7.30 6.68 -17.57
N GLU A 218 -8.36 7.47 -17.45
CA GLU A 218 -9.09 7.65 -16.19
C GLU A 218 -9.79 6.36 -15.72
N GLU A 219 -10.39 5.58 -16.65
CA GLU A 219 -11.00 4.29 -16.32
C GLU A 219 -9.96 3.27 -15.87
N TYR A 220 -8.79 3.28 -16.55
CA TYR A 220 -7.69 2.39 -16.19
C TYR A 220 -7.06 2.80 -14.86
N LEU A 221 -6.89 4.10 -14.61
CA LEU A 221 -6.39 4.64 -13.35
C LEU A 221 -7.30 4.26 -12.18
N TRP A 222 -8.61 4.45 -12.33
CA TRP A 222 -9.59 4.03 -11.33
C TRP A 222 -9.46 2.55 -10.97
N ALA A 223 -9.43 1.68 -11.97
CA ALA A 223 -9.34 0.23 -11.74
C ALA A 223 -7.97 -0.16 -11.16
N TRP A 224 -6.89 0.50 -11.61
CA TRP A 224 -5.53 0.29 -11.12
C TRP A 224 -5.43 0.62 -9.64
N LEU A 225 -5.97 1.76 -9.22
CA LEU A 225 -6.02 2.19 -7.82
C LEU A 225 -6.91 1.26 -6.98
N ALA A 226 -8.09 0.88 -7.48
CA ALA A 226 -8.98 -0.05 -6.78
C ALA A 226 -8.30 -1.40 -6.50
N ILE A 227 -7.57 -1.95 -7.47
CA ILE A 227 -6.80 -3.19 -7.28
C ILE A 227 -5.64 -2.98 -6.32
N ASN A 228 -4.89 -1.87 -6.45
CA ASN A 228 -3.73 -1.61 -5.61
C ASN A 228 -4.10 -1.43 -4.13
N THR A 229 -5.15 -0.65 -3.85
CA THR A 229 -5.54 -0.27 -2.48
C THR A 229 -6.36 -1.32 -1.73
N ARG A 230 -7.02 -2.28 -2.44
CA ARG A 230 -8.03 -3.18 -1.85
C ARG A 230 -7.72 -4.65 -1.99
N SER A 231 -6.56 -5.01 -2.56
CA SER A 231 -6.19 -6.40 -2.71
C SER A 231 -5.52 -6.96 -1.46
N LEU A 232 -5.91 -8.19 -1.14
CA LEU A 232 -5.27 -9.00 -0.10
C LEU A 232 -4.41 -10.08 -0.73
N TYR A 233 -3.49 -10.65 0.06
CA TYR A 233 -2.70 -11.79 -0.36
C TYR A 233 -3.54 -13.07 -0.30
N TYR A 234 -3.64 -13.77 -1.44
CA TYR A 234 -4.26 -15.08 -1.50
C TYR A 234 -3.41 -16.01 -2.37
N GLN A 235 -2.73 -16.97 -1.75
CA GLN A 235 -1.97 -17.95 -2.48
C GLN A 235 -2.91 -18.93 -3.15
N ASN A 236 -3.03 -18.84 -4.48
CA ASN A 236 -3.85 -19.79 -5.21
C ASN A 236 -3.19 -21.18 -5.16
N PRO A 237 -3.91 -22.22 -4.70
CA PRO A 237 -3.36 -23.58 -4.63
C PRO A 237 -3.15 -24.21 -6.02
N THR A 238 -3.72 -23.62 -7.07
CA THR A 238 -3.57 -24.10 -8.43
C THR A 238 -2.43 -23.36 -9.10
N TYR A 239 -1.30 -24.02 -9.26
CA TYR A 239 -0.19 -23.50 -10.05
C TYR A 239 -0.56 -23.55 -11.54
N LEU A 240 -0.71 -22.39 -12.16
CA LEU A 240 -0.76 -22.28 -13.61
C LEU A 240 0.65 -21.90 -14.09
N PRO A 241 1.35 -22.75 -14.83
CA PRO A 241 2.62 -22.38 -15.46
C PRO A 241 2.31 -21.45 -16.64
N VAL A 242 1.98 -20.19 -16.35
CA VAL A 242 1.49 -19.23 -17.33
C VAL A 242 2.62 -18.40 -17.92
N SER A 243 3.73 -18.27 -17.23
CA SER A 243 4.81 -17.39 -17.66
C SER A 243 6.16 -18.11 -17.59
N THR A 244 6.97 -17.91 -18.64
CA THR A 244 8.41 -18.19 -18.67
C THR A 244 9.22 -17.18 -17.86
N THR A 245 8.57 -16.16 -17.27
CA THR A 245 9.19 -15.15 -16.43
C THR A 245 9.13 -15.55 -14.95
N LYS A 246 10.14 -15.13 -14.17
CA LYS A 246 10.40 -15.52 -12.79
C LYS A 246 9.38 -15.02 -11.74
N ASP A 247 8.28 -14.41 -12.15
CA ASP A 247 7.31 -13.74 -11.26
C ASP A 247 6.37 -14.77 -10.61
N LYS A 248 6.82 -15.40 -9.54
CA LYS A 248 6.00 -16.25 -8.67
C LYS A 248 4.88 -15.49 -7.94
N GLU A 249 4.92 -14.16 -7.93
CA GLU A 249 3.96 -13.29 -7.23
C GLU A 249 2.68 -13.02 -8.03
N ILE A 250 2.65 -13.37 -9.30
CA ILE A 250 1.56 -13.06 -10.24
C ILE A 250 0.17 -13.54 -9.76
N SER A 251 0.10 -14.58 -8.94
CA SER A 251 -1.19 -15.19 -8.55
C SER A 251 -1.73 -14.83 -7.17
N SER A 252 -1.05 -13.96 -6.43
CA SER A 252 -1.37 -13.71 -5.00
C SER A 252 -2.28 -12.52 -4.74
N ILE A 253 -2.36 -11.54 -5.66
CA ILE A 253 -3.22 -10.35 -5.52
C ILE A 253 -4.68 -10.77 -5.72
N THR A 254 -5.54 -10.45 -4.75
CA THR A 254 -6.95 -10.86 -4.75
C THR A 254 -7.80 -9.80 -4.06
N MET A 255 -8.85 -9.31 -4.71
CA MET A 255 -9.91 -8.59 -4.01
C MET A 255 -10.86 -9.59 -3.37
N VAL A 256 -11.18 -9.36 -2.11
CA VAL A 256 -12.07 -10.19 -1.31
C VAL A 256 -13.27 -9.33 -0.92
N PRO A 257 -14.39 -9.41 -1.68
CA PRO A 257 -15.55 -8.57 -1.46
C PRO A 257 -16.03 -8.61 -0.01
N PHE A 258 -16.46 -7.48 0.52
CA PHE A 258 -16.82 -7.23 1.90
C PHE A 258 -15.62 -7.14 2.85
N VAL A 259 -14.65 -8.05 2.79
CA VAL A 259 -13.44 -8.04 3.63
C VAL A 259 -12.53 -6.84 3.31
N ASP A 260 -12.55 -6.37 2.07
CA ASP A 260 -11.78 -5.21 1.60
C ASP A 260 -12.26 -3.86 2.18
N PHE A 261 -13.34 -3.85 2.96
CA PHE A 261 -13.82 -2.68 3.72
C PHE A 261 -13.32 -2.63 5.17
N VAL A 262 -12.58 -3.64 5.62
CA VAL A 262 -11.95 -3.62 6.95
C VAL A 262 -10.73 -2.73 6.93
N ASN A 263 -10.76 -1.64 7.71
CA ASN A 263 -9.72 -0.63 7.75
C ASN A 263 -8.49 -1.06 8.57
N HIS A 264 -7.40 -0.31 8.38
CA HIS A 264 -6.12 -0.54 9.03
C HIS A 264 -6.03 0.12 10.41
N LYS A 265 -5.43 -0.60 11.35
CA LYS A 265 -4.92 -0.05 12.61
C LYS A 265 -3.53 -0.61 12.88
N CYS A 266 -2.57 0.27 13.20
CA CYS A 266 -1.19 -0.14 13.49
C CYS A 266 -1.11 -1.05 14.70
N GLU A 267 -1.90 -0.76 15.73
CA GLU A 267 -1.95 -1.52 16.98
C GLU A 267 -3.39 -1.85 17.34
N LYS A 268 -3.55 -2.87 18.19
CA LYS A 268 -4.87 -3.28 18.72
C LYS A 268 -5.89 -3.59 17.60
N SER A 269 -5.42 -4.20 16.48
CA SER A 269 -6.35 -4.83 15.54
C SER A 269 -7.16 -5.89 16.29
N ASN A 270 -8.48 -5.93 16.04
CA ASN A 270 -9.41 -6.81 16.74
C ASN A 270 -9.90 -7.97 15.88
N ALA A 271 -9.43 -8.07 14.64
CA ALA A 271 -9.74 -9.18 13.74
C ALA A 271 -8.53 -9.57 12.90
N ILE A 272 -8.54 -10.80 12.39
CA ILE A 272 -7.52 -11.34 11.50
C ILE A 272 -8.16 -12.07 10.32
N ALA A 273 -7.67 -11.78 9.13
CA ALA A 273 -8.06 -12.45 7.90
C ALA A 273 -7.09 -13.59 7.57
N LYS A 274 -7.62 -14.76 7.24
CA LYS A 274 -6.83 -15.94 6.89
C LYS A 274 -7.35 -16.61 5.64
N GLN A 275 -6.44 -17.05 4.82
CA GLN A 275 -6.74 -17.92 3.70
C GLN A 275 -7.14 -19.31 4.23
N SER A 276 -8.23 -19.87 3.70
CA SER A 276 -8.65 -21.24 3.96
C SER A 276 -8.73 -22.06 2.67
N LYS A 277 -8.95 -23.36 2.79
CA LYS A 277 -9.18 -24.25 1.64
C LYS A 277 -10.45 -23.90 0.87
N SER A 278 -11.44 -23.29 1.52
CA SER A 278 -12.72 -22.92 0.94
C SER A 278 -12.76 -21.49 0.39
N GLY A 279 -11.84 -20.61 0.80
CA GLY A 279 -11.81 -19.21 0.43
C GLY A 279 -11.05 -18.36 1.45
N TYR A 280 -11.68 -17.29 1.93
CA TYR A 280 -11.14 -16.37 2.93
C TYR A 280 -11.99 -16.38 4.19
N GLU A 281 -11.38 -16.37 5.36
CA GLU A 281 -12.06 -16.38 6.64
C GLU A 281 -11.54 -15.25 7.53
N VAL A 282 -12.44 -14.56 8.24
CA VAL A 282 -12.12 -13.49 9.19
C VAL A 282 -12.63 -13.89 10.56
N THR A 283 -11.73 -13.84 11.54
CA THR A 283 -11.99 -14.20 12.93
C THR A 283 -11.59 -13.04 13.84
N THR A 284 -12.39 -12.77 14.87
CA THR A 284 -12.06 -11.77 15.90
C THR A 284 -10.88 -12.24 16.76
N THR A 285 -9.99 -11.32 17.10
CA THR A 285 -8.85 -11.56 18.01
C THR A 285 -9.03 -10.94 19.38
N ALA A 286 -10.03 -10.07 19.51
CA ALA A 286 -10.50 -9.46 20.73
C ALA A 286 -12.03 -9.34 20.65
N GLU A 287 -12.69 -9.05 21.76
CA GLU A 287 -14.10 -8.64 21.77
C GLU A 287 -14.25 -7.32 21.01
N ILE A 288 -15.32 -7.18 20.24
CA ILE A 288 -15.69 -5.96 19.51
C ILE A 288 -17.02 -5.51 20.09
N GLY A 289 -17.06 -4.31 20.69
CA GLY A 289 -18.28 -3.75 21.26
C GLY A 289 -19.27 -3.28 20.18
N GLU A 290 -20.55 -3.11 20.57
CA GLU A 290 -21.57 -2.50 19.72
C GLU A 290 -21.12 -1.11 19.25
N GLY A 291 -21.21 -0.83 17.95
CA GLY A 291 -20.77 0.41 17.31
C GLY A 291 -19.25 0.50 17.06
N GLU A 292 -18.46 -0.43 17.56
CA GLU A 292 -17.03 -0.44 17.34
C GLU A 292 -16.66 -0.92 15.93
N HIS A 293 -15.53 -0.41 15.42
CA HIS A 293 -15.00 -0.79 14.12
C HIS A 293 -14.28 -2.14 14.16
N VAL A 294 -14.40 -2.89 13.07
CA VAL A 294 -13.55 -4.05 12.80
C VAL A 294 -12.23 -3.55 12.21
N TRP A 295 -11.10 -3.95 12.79
CA TRP A 295 -9.77 -3.48 12.43
C TRP A 295 -8.83 -4.62 12.05
N PHE A 296 -8.13 -4.45 10.94
CA PHE A 296 -6.97 -5.26 10.58
C PHE A 296 -5.67 -4.49 10.83
N THR A 297 -4.55 -5.21 10.82
CA THR A 297 -3.26 -4.63 10.49
C THR A 297 -2.89 -5.01 9.05
N TYR A 298 -2.58 -4.01 8.21
CA TYR A 298 -2.08 -4.25 6.85
C TYR A 298 -0.59 -4.59 6.85
N GLY A 299 0.08 -4.34 7.98
CA GLY A 299 1.50 -4.58 8.22
C GLY A 299 2.14 -3.46 9.03
N PRO A 300 3.43 -3.59 9.37
CA PRO A 300 4.20 -2.58 10.09
C PRO A 300 4.66 -1.46 9.13
N HIS A 301 3.72 -0.72 8.58
CA HIS A 301 3.95 0.33 7.59
C HIS A 301 4.00 1.71 8.23
N ASN A 302 4.95 2.54 7.80
CA ASN A 302 4.99 3.95 8.17
C ASN A 302 3.93 4.78 7.41
N ASP A 303 3.68 6.00 7.86
CA ASP A 303 2.68 6.87 7.25
C ASP A 303 3.01 7.26 5.80
N ASP A 304 4.29 7.33 5.42
CA ASP A 304 4.69 7.58 4.04
C ASP A 304 4.20 6.49 3.10
N PHE A 305 4.41 5.24 3.49
CA PHE A 305 3.94 4.08 2.73
C PHE A 305 2.41 4.04 2.68
N LEU A 306 1.75 4.21 3.83
CA LEU A 306 0.29 4.20 3.89
C LEU A 306 -0.31 5.32 3.04
N GLN A 307 0.29 6.50 3.02
CA GLN A 307 -0.15 7.63 2.20
C GLN A 307 0.04 7.35 0.70
N CYS A 308 1.17 6.75 0.30
CA CYS A 308 1.44 6.42 -1.09
C CYS A 308 0.56 5.30 -1.62
N GLU A 309 0.38 4.23 -0.84
CA GLU A 309 -0.31 3.02 -1.29
C GLU A 309 -1.83 3.08 -1.10
N TYR A 310 -2.31 3.77 -0.06
CA TYR A 310 -3.72 3.73 0.34
C TYR A 310 -4.38 5.11 0.44
N GLY A 311 -3.62 6.21 0.47
CA GLY A 311 -4.14 7.57 0.58
C GLY A 311 -4.49 7.99 2.01
N PHE A 312 -3.93 7.37 3.04
CA PHE A 312 -4.15 7.77 4.43
C PHE A 312 -2.89 7.65 5.28
N SER A 313 -2.91 8.26 6.45
CA SER A 313 -1.89 8.08 7.49
C SER A 313 -2.55 7.88 8.86
N THR A 314 -1.88 7.14 9.76
CA THR A 314 -2.43 6.78 11.06
C THR A 314 -2.03 7.73 12.19
N SER A 315 -1.02 8.57 11.98
CA SER A 315 -0.75 9.68 12.90
C SER A 315 -1.84 10.72 12.77
N THR A 316 -2.43 11.16 13.87
CA THR A 316 -3.48 12.16 13.91
C THR A 316 -2.99 13.41 14.62
N LEU A 317 -3.11 14.54 13.94
CA LEU A 317 -2.70 15.86 14.40
C LEU A 317 -3.97 16.71 14.52
N GLU A 318 -4.24 17.26 15.67
CA GLU A 318 -5.39 18.10 15.96
C GLU A 318 -4.93 19.46 16.47
N ASN A 319 -5.72 20.50 16.21
CA ASN A 319 -5.48 21.82 16.81
C ASN A 319 -5.77 21.73 18.32
N ASP A 320 -4.95 22.40 19.11
CA ASP A 320 -5.22 22.51 20.54
C ASP A 320 -6.45 23.41 20.73
N GLU A 321 -7.43 22.96 21.54
CA GLU A 321 -8.65 23.72 21.81
C GLU A 321 -8.38 25.05 22.58
N GLU A 322 -7.24 25.14 23.28
CA GLU A 322 -6.83 26.30 24.06
C GLU A 322 -5.87 27.24 23.31
N ASP A 323 -5.19 26.74 22.25
CA ASP A 323 -4.25 27.51 21.44
C ASP A 323 -4.38 27.11 19.94
N ASP A 324 -5.12 27.88 19.17
CA ASP A 324 -5.35 27.66 17.74
C ASP A 324 -4.06 27.52 16.89
N GLU A 325 -2.90 27.92 17.44
CA GLU A 325 -1.59 27.77 16.78
C GLU A 325 -0.84 26.51 17.23
N ALA A 326 -1.29 25.82 18.30
CA ALA A 326 -0.65 24.63 18.81
C ALA A 326 -1.27 23.36 18.20
N LEU A 327 -0.43 22.55 17.56
CA LEU A 327 -0.80 21.24 16.99
C LEU A 327 -0.40 20.13 17.96
N THR A 328 -1.38 19.28 18.34
CA THR A 328 -1.18 18.18 19.27
C THR A 328 -1.44 16.84 18.57
N TYR A 329 -0.57 15.85 18.80
CA TYR A 329 -0.82 14.50 18.30
C TYR A 329 -1.74 13.74 19.27
N THR A 330 -2.86 13.23 18.74
CA THR A 330 -3.75 12.30 19.43
C THR A 330 -3.41 10.84 19.17
N SER A 331 -2.70 10.58 18.05
CA SER A 331 -2.06 9.29 17.76
C SER A 331 -0.80 9.49 16.93
N PHE A 332 0.18 8.61 17.09
CA PHE A 332 1.41 8.62 16.29
C PHE A 332 1.77 7.20 15.83
N ASN A 333 2.17 7.07 14.57
CA ASN A 333 2.54 5.79 14.01
C ASN A 333 3.96 5.39 14.44
N LYS A 334 4.08 4.37 15.27
CA LYS A 334 5.38 3.89 15.78
C LYS A 334 6.33 3.34 14.71
N TYR A 335 5.83 3.09 13.50
CA TYR A 335 6.63 2.64 12.37
C TYR A 335 7.19 3.80 11.53
N ASN A 336 6.87 5.05 11.91
CA ASN A 336 7.46 6.20 11.25
C ASN A 336 8.98 6.23 11.41
N THR A 337 9.66 6.64 10.34
CA THR A 337 11.11 6.70 10.28
C THR A 337 11.58 7.97 9.58
N ILE A 338 12.77 8.43 9.95
CA ILE A 338 13.52 9.46 9.21
C ILE A 338 14.61 8.75 8.42
N GLU A 339 14.58 8.87 7.10
CA GLU A 339 15.56 8.29 6.19
C GLU A 339 16.85 9.11 6.13
N LEU A 340 17.97 8.46 6.42
CA LEU A 340 19.30 9.05 6.41
C LEU A 340 20.20 8.48 5.31
N THR A 341 19.74 7.46 4.57
CA THR A 341 20.53 6.70 3.60
C THR A 341 21.24 7.59 2.57
N ASN A 342 20.50 8.53 1.97
CA ASN A 342 21.07 9.45 0.98
C ASN A 342 22.16 10.37 1.54
N ILE A 343 22.04 10.78 2.80
CA ILE A 343 23.00 11.70 3.45
C ILE A 343 24.24 10.93 3.89
N LEU A 344 24.05 9.80 4.57
CA LEU A 344 25.15 8.99 5.06
C LEU A 344 25.92 8.32 3.91
N SER A 345 25.24 7.85 2.87
CA SER A 345 25.91 7.32 1.68
C SER A 345 26.82 8.35 1.02
N LYS A 346 26.37 9.61 0.87
CA LYS A 346 27.24 10.69 0.36
C LYS A 346 28.48 10.96 1.23
N LEU A 347 28.37 10.83 2.56
CA LEU A 347 29.51 10.94 3.45
C LEU A 347 30.47 9.76 3.31
N LEU A 348 29.94 8.58 3.07
CA LEU A 348 30.69 7.33 2.86
C LEU A 348 31.33 7.25 1.46
N GLU A 349 30.75 7.89 0.44
CA GLU A 349 31.29 7.95 -0.94
C GLU A 349 32.61 8.74 -1.06
N ASN A 350 33.10 9.31 0.04
CA ASN A 350 34.42 9.94 0.07
C ASN A 350 35.50 8.91 -0.34
N PRO A 351 36.40 9.24 -1.32
CA PRO A 351 37.49 8.33 -1.73
C PRO A 351 38.37 7.83 -0.59
N LYS A 352 38.43 8.57 0.51
CA LYS A 352 39.15 8.18 1.73
C LYS A 352 38.41 7.19 2.62
N LYS A 353 37.23 6.70 2.20
CA LYS A 353 36.37 5.77 2.94
C LYS A 353 36.05 4.50 2.14
N LYS A 354 36.80 4.22 1.08
CA LYS A 354 36.55 3.08 0.19
C LYS A 354 36.57 1.74 0.94
N MET A 355 37.55 1.53 1.81
CA MET A 355 37.67 0.28 2.59
C MET A 355 36.53 0.15 3.61
N VAL A 356 36.09 1.26 4.18
CA VAL A 356 34.89 1.31 5.08
C VAL A 356 33.64 0.88 4.32
N VAL A 357 33.43 1.41 3.11
CA VAL A 357 32.25 1.06 2.28
C VAL A 357 32.25 -0.43 1.92
N GLU A 358 33.40 -0.96 1.49
CA GLU A 358 33.49 -2.38 1.15
C GLU A 358 33.25 -3.28 2.37
N TRP A 359 33.76 -2.89 3.55
CA TRP A 359 33.47 -3.59 4.79
C TRP A 359 31.97 -3.54 5.16
N LEU A 360 31.31 -2.38 5.06
CA LEU A 360 29.88 -2.23 5.31
C LEU A 360 29.04 -3.07 4.34
N LYS A 361 29.40 -3.13 3.06
CA LYS A 361 28.74 -3.99 2.07
C LYS A 361 28.89 -5.47 2.41
N GLN A 362 30.13 -5.89 2.73
CA GLN A 362 30.42 -7.29 3.07
C GLN A 362 29.67 -7.75 4.34
N THR A 363 29.54 -6.88 5.33
CA THR A 363 28.84 -7.19 6.59
C THR A 363 27.33 -6.99 6.49
N GLY A 364 26.81 -6.47 5.36
CA GLY A 364 25.39 -6.21 5.17
C GLY A 364 24.89 -4.93 5.84
N TYR A 365 25.78 -4.04 6.29
CA TYR A 365 25.43 -2.79 6.97
C TYR A 365 25.45 -1.55 6.04
N TYR A 366 25.65 -1.72 4.73
CA TYR A 366 25.62 -0.61 3.79
C TYR A 366 24.18 -0.33 3.31
N GLY A 367 23.71 0.91 3.51
CA GLY A 367 22.35 1.35 3.12
C GLY A 367 21.29 1.15 4.21
N ASP A 368 20.08 1.61 3.94
CA ASP A 368 18.90 1.54 4.83
C ASP A 368 19.17 2.18 6.21
N TYR A 369 19.69 3.40 6.22
CA TYR A 369 20.00 4.14 7.43
C TYR A 369 18.80 4.96 7.87
N THR A 370 18.29 4.68 9.08
CA THR A 370 17.07 5.30 9.60
C THR A 370 17.22 5.74 11.06
N ILE A 371 16.41 6.72 11.44
CA ILE A 371 16.00 6.96 12.83
C ILE A 371 14.55 6.51 12.93
N GLY A 372 14.23 5.70 13.91
CA GLY A 372 12.90 5.19 14.18
C GLY A 372 12.41 5.59 15.57
N VAL A 373 11.13 5.36 15.80
CA VAL A 373 10.52 5.53 17.12
C VAL A 373 10.98 4.40 18.01
N ASP A 374 11.50 4.74 19.20
CA ASP A 374 11.93 3.80 20.23
C ASP A 374 10.82 3.56 21.26
N ASP A 375 10.18 4.63 21.74
CA ASP A 375 9.04 4.56 22.66
C ASP A 375 8.06 5.72 22.44
N ILE A 376 6.77 5.49 22.72
CA ILE A 376 5.70 6.50 22.67
C ILE A 376 4.81 6.31 23.88
N LEU A 377 4.65 7.37 24.68
CA LEU A 377 3.70 7.45 25.78
C LEU A 377 2.72 8.59 25.51
N PHE A 378 1.42 8.30 25.60
CA PHE A 378 0.37 9.32 25.59
C PHE A 378 -0.19 9.44 26.99
N ASP A 379 0.00 10.61 27.62
CA ASP A 379 -0.49 10.88 28.97
C ASP A 379 -1.11 12.29 29.04
N PHE A 380 -2.33 12.40 29.58
CA PHE A 380 -3.06 13.66 29.82
C PHE A 380 -3.05 14.67 28.67
N GLY A 381 -3.21 14.19 27.41
CA GLY A 381 -3.23 15.07 26.23
C GLY A 381 -1.84 15.48 25.71
N SER A 382 -0.77 14.99 26.29
CA SER A 382 0.60 15.17 25.79
C SER A 382 1.17 13.86 25.24
N MET A 383 1.98 13.96 24.20
CA MET A 383 2.76 12.87 23.64
C MET A 383 4.20 13.01 24.10
N ASP A 384 4.70 12.01 24.84
CA ASP A 384 6.13 11.84 25.12
C ASP A 384 6.68 10.73 24.22
N MET A 385 7.64 11.07 23.38
CA MET A 385 8.21 10.16 22.38
C MET A 385 9.72 10.24 22.40
N SER A 386 10.37 9.09 22.34
CA SER A 386 11.79 8.98 22.07
C SER A 386 12.06 8.36 20.70
N CYS A 387 13.06 8.90 20.00
CA CYS A 387 13.52 8.39 18.72
C CYS A 387 14.99 8.03 18.79
N ALA A 388 15.38 6.94 18.15
CA ALA A 388 16.74 6.49 18.12
C ALA A 388 17.21 6.06 16.73
N PRO A 389 18.51 6.24 16.40
CA PRO A 389 19.06 5.70 15.17
C PRO A 389 19.03 4.17 15.20
N SER A 390 18.66 3.55 14.10
CA SER A 390 18.70 2.10 13.95
C SER A 390 20.12 1.56 14.21
N HIS A 391 20.24 0.33 14.67
CA HIS A 391 21.55 -0.29 14.88
C HIS A 391 22.44 -0.21 13.64
N ARG A 392 21.86 -0.38 12.44
CA ARG A 392 22.54 -0.21 11.15
C ARG A 392 23.10 1.20 10.98
N THR A 393 22.32 2.22 11.29
CA THR A 393 22.73 3.63 11.24
C THR A 393 23.90 3.89 12.19
N ARG A 394 23.83 3.39 13.42
CA ARG A 394 24.88 3.53 14.43
C ARG A 394 26.19 2.87 13.98
N ILE A 395 26.12 1.65 13.41
CA ILE A 395 27.30 0.95 12.86
C ILE A 395 27.92 1.74 11.70
N ALA A 396 27.12 2.29 10.79
CA ALA A 396 27.62 3.06 9.67
C ALA A 396 28.32 4.36 10.14
N ILE A 397 27.73 5.06 11.11
CA ILE A 397 28.34 6.26 11.70
C ILE A 397 29.64 5.89 12.47
N ALA A 398 29.64 4.81 13.24
CA ALA A 398 30.83 4.34 13.93
C ALA A 398 31.96 4.00 12.94
N ALA A 399 31.63 3.33 11.85
CA ALA A 399 32.59 3.03 10.77
C ALA A 399 33.11 4.31 10.07
N LEU A 400 32.23 5.31 9.89
CA LEU A 400 32.60 6.61 9.33
C LEU A 400 33.56 7.38 10.22
N ILE A 401 33.45 7.24 11.54
CA ILE A 401 34.32 7.88 12.54
C ILE A 401 35.74 7.28 12.55
N GLU A 402 35.87 5.98 12.32
CA GLU A 402 37.14 5.27 12.33
C GLU A 402 38.10 5.70 11.21
N ASP A 403 39.42 5.63 11.47
CA ASP A 403 40.43 5.86 10.42
C ASP A 403 40.37 4.72 9.40
N GLU A 404 40.23 5.05 8.11
CA GLU A 404 40.20 4.07 7.03
C GLU A 404 41.40 3.12 7.00
N LYS A 405 42.56 3.59 7.44
CA LYS A 405 43.79 2.77 7.54
C LYS A 405 43.64 1.55 8.46
N LEU A 406 42.66 1.58 9.33
CA LEU A 406 42.35 0.47 10.24
C LEU A 406 41.50 -0.61 9.61
N PHE A 407 40.98 -0.35 8.40
CA PHE A 407 40.24 -1.33 7.60
C PHE A 407 41.18 -1.98 6.62
N GLN A 408 41.24 -3.31 6.62
CA GLN A 408 42.18 -4.06 5.81
C GLN A 408 41.48 -5.26 5.15
N PHE A 409 41.86 -5.57 3.91
CA PHE A 409 41.45 -6.81 3.30
C PHE A 409 42.39 -7.94 3.68
N SER A 410 41.89 -8.99 4.28
CA SER A 410 42.63 -10.20 4.62
C SER A 410 42.55 -11.23 3.50
N GLU A 411 43.68 -11.50 2.88
CA GLU A 411 43.77 -12.57 1.85
C GLU A 411 43.49 -13.94 2.41
N THR A 412 43.82 -14.17 3.69
CA THR A 412 43.61 -15.46 4.36
C THR A 412 42.12 -15.76 4.57
N SER A 413 41.35 -14.78 5.05
CA SER A 413 39.90 -14.93 5.28
C SER A 413 39.04 -14.50 4.07
N GLN A 414 39.63 -13.90 3.04
CA GLN A 414 38.94 -13.29 1.90
C GLN A 414 37.89 -12.26 2.35
N ALA A 415 38.18 -11.51 3.41
CA ALA A 415 37.25 -10.63 4.08
C ALA A 415 37.91 -9.31 4.49
N TYR A 416 37.09 -8.24 4.45
CA TYR A 416 37.48 -6.95 5.04
C TYR A 416 37.40 -7.04 6.57
N GLN A 417 38.42 -6.55 7.23
CA GLN A 417 38.53 -6.46 8.70
C GLN A 417 38.35 -5.02 9.13
N CYS A 418 37.81 -4.80 10.32
CA CYS A 418 37.62 -3.49 10.94
C CYS A 418 38.33 -3.44 12.30
N PRO A 419 38.46 -2.25 12.93
CA PRO A 419 39.01 -2.13 14.29
C PRO A 419 38.24 -2.99 15.29
N GLN A 420 38.97 -3.63 16.23
CA GLN A 420 38.38 -4.57 17.20
C GLN A 420 37.22 -3.96 18.03
N LYS A 421 37.29 -2.67 18.35
CA LYS A 421 36.20 -1.99 19.08
C LYS A 421 34.94 -1.87 18.23
N LEU A 422 35.06 -1.61 16.92
CA LEU A 422 33.95 -1.59 16.00
C LEU A 422 33.43 -3.01 15.76
N GLU A 423 34.31 -3.99 15.65
CA GLU A 423 33.94 -5.40 15.52
C GLU A 423 33.06 -5.87 16.69
N LYS A 424 33.47 -5.56 17.94
CA LYS A 424 32.66 -5.88 19.12
C LYS A 424 31.33 -5.19 19.13
N PHE A 425 31.24 -3.95 18.62
CA PHE A 425 30.00 -3.21 18.56
C PHE A 425 29.04 -3.82 17.52
N TYR A 426 29.49 -4.05 16.27
CA TYR A 426 28.62 -4.59 15.24
C TYR A 426 28.15 -6.03 15.54
N GLN A 427 28.96 -6.79 16.30
CA GLN A 427 28.62 -8.15 16.77
C GLN A 427 27.71 -8.15 18.02
N GLY A 428 27.40 -6.98 18.60
CA GLY A 428 26.54 -6.85 19.76
C GLY A 428 27.20 -7.19 21.10
N TYR A 429 28.55 -7.24 21.17
CA TYR A 429 29.29 -7.46 22.45
C TYR A 429 29.42 -6.20 23.31
N ASN A 430 29.08 -5.04 22.77
CA ASN A 430 28.94 -3.78 23.52
C ASN A 430 27.89 -2.88 22.83
N ASP A 431 27.47 -1.83 23.52
CA ASP A 431 26.44 -0.87 23.11
C ASP A 431 26.94 0.27 22.21
N GLY A 432 28.25 0.30 21.91
CA GLY A 432 28.87 1.37 21.13
C GLY A 432 29.05 2.69 21.87
N GLU A 433 29.03 2.73 23.22
CA GLU A 433 29.18 3.93 24.04
C GLU A 433 30.41 4.77 23.65
N TYR A 434 31.50 4.12 23.23
CA TYR A 434 32.67 4.78 22.70
C TYR A 434 32.40 5.79 21.59
N TYR A 435 31.39 5.50 20.73
CA TYR A 435 31.04 6.33 19.58
C TYR A 435 29.95 7.37 19.90
N ALA A 436 29.21 7.20 21.01
CA ALA A 436 27.97 7.92 21.31
C ALA A 436 28.11 9.45 21.21
N LYS A 437 29.17 10.04 21.76
CA LYS A 437 29.37 11.50 21.70
C LYS A 437 29.56 12.02 20.27
N THR A 438 30.33 11.30 19.44
CA THR A 438 30.58 11.73 18.05
C THR A 438 29.41 11.40 17.17
N GLU A 439 28.73 10.29 17.42
CA GLU A 439 27.46 9.91 16.80
C GLU A 439 26.42 11.00 17.00
N ALA A 440 26.16 11.42 18.23
CA ALA A 440 25.22 12.50 18.55
C ALA A 440 25.59 13.82 17.84
N LEU A 441 26.87 14.16 17.74
CA LEU A 441 27.30 15.36 17.02
C LEU A 441 27.07 15.27 15.51
N ILE A 442 27.28 14.11 14.90
CA ILE A 442 27.02 13.88 13.48
C ILE A 442 25.51 13.95 13.22
N LEU A 443 24.72 13.21 14.01
CA LEU A 443 23.26 13.19 13.90
C LEU A 443 22.66 14.58 14.07
N SER A 444 23.06 15.33 15.10
CA SER A 444 22.53 16.68 15.33
C SER A 444 22.77 17.63 14.14
N LYS A 445 23.92 17.49 13.45
CA LYS A 445 24.20 18.28 12.24
C LYS A 445 23.32 17.87 11.06
N ILE A 446 23.10 16.56 10.90
CA ILE A 446 22.24 16.01 9.85
C ILE A 446 20.80 16.45 10.10
N LEU A 447 20.30 16.28 11.32
CA LEU A 447 18.92 16.58 11.70
C LEU A 447 18.59 18.07 11.57
N ARG A 448 19.49 18.98 12.00
CA ARG A 448 19.31 20.42 11.79
C ARG A 448 19.18 20.78 10.30
N LYS A 449 19.91 20.10 9.43
CA LYS A 449 19.81 20.34 7.99
C LYS A 449 18.47 19.85 7.45
N ILE A 450 18.00 18.68 7.88
CA ILE A 450 16.69 18.14 7.52
C ILE A 450 15.60 19.10 8.02
N GLU A 451 15.65 19.50 9.28
CA GLU A 451 14.70 20.42 9.90
C GLU A 451 14.59 21.74 9.12
N SER A 452 15.72 22.35 8.78
CA SER A 452 15.74 23.60 7.97
C SER A 452 15.13 23.42 6.57
N ASP A 453 15.29 22.24 5.93
CA ASP A 453 14.64 21.91 4.66
C ASP A 453 13.12 21.76 4.83
N LEU A 454 12.69 21.12 5.91
CA LEU A 454 11.27 20.97 6.24
C LEU A 454 10.60 22.31 6.53
N ASP A 455 11.25 23.22 7.28
CA ASP A 455 10.75 24.57 7.54
C ASP A 455 10.58 25.34 6.23
N GLY A 456 11.57 25.30 5.34
CA GLY A 456 11.46 25.96 4.04
C GLY A 456 10.38 25.36 3.13
N LYS A 457 9.97 24.11 3.35
CA LYS A 457 8.81 23.52 2.67
C LYS A 457 7.49 24.00 3.24
N LEU A 458 7.37 24.11 4.57
CA LEU A 458 6.19 24.68 5.26
C LEU A 458 5.95 26.13 4.84
N ASP A 459 7.01 26.96 4.78
CA ASP A 459 6.90 28.34 4.29
C ASP A 459 6.30 28.39 2.88
N LYS A 460 6.78 27.54 1.97
CA LYS A 460 6.25 27.47 0.59
C LYS A 460 4.82 26.95 0.52
N LEU A 461 4.43 26.00 1.40
CA LEU A 461 3.03 25.56 1.48
C LEU A 461 2.13 26.71 1.92
N THR A 462 2.56 27.52 2.89
CA THR A 462 1.85 28.72 3.32
C THR A 462 1.72 29.74 2.18
N GLU A 463 2.78 29.95 1.37
CA GLU A 463 2.71 30.79 0.17
C GLU A 463 1.66 30.26 -0.82
N ILE A 464 1.67 28.95 -1.13
CA ILE A 464 0.70 28.32 -2.05
C ILE A 464 -0.72 28.44 -1.50
N ARG A 465 -0.93 28.21 -0.19
CA ARG A 465 -2.23 28.34 0.46
C ARG A 465 -2.80 29.75 0.31
N ASN A 466 -1.96 30.78 0.36
CA ASN A 466 -2.37 32.16 0.15
C ASN A 466 -2.65 32.50 -1.33
N GLU A 467 -2.20 31.69 -2.28
CA GLU A 467 -2.42 31.86 -3.73
C GLU A 467 -3.66 31.13 -4.26
N ILE A 468 -4.16 30.10 -3.56
CA ILE A 468 -5.34 29.32 -3.98
C ILE A 468 -6.63 29.99 -3.53
N ASP A 469 -7.72 29.70 -4.24
CA ASP A 469 -9.06 30.18 -3.85
C ASP A 469 -9.52 29.48 -2.55
N GLU A 470 -10.24 30.21 -1.69
CA GLU A 470 -10.78 29.66 -0.42
C GLU A 470 -11.70 28.44 -0.64
N GLU A 471 -12.32 28.33 -1.82
CA GLU A 471 -13.17 27.19 -2.21
C GLU A 471 -12.38 26.03 -2.83
N ASP A 472 -11.05 26.11 -2.94
CA ASP A 472 -10.23 25.04 -3.50
C ASP A 472 -9.89 23.96 -2.47
N GLU A 473 -10.95 23.25 -2.02
CA GLU A 473 -10.84 22.15 -1.05
C GLU A 473 -9.83 21.07 -1.48
N GLN A 474 -9.69 20.85 -2.78
CA GLN A 474 -8.80 19.82 -3.34
C GLN A 474 -7.32 20.15 -3.13
N SER A 475 -6.94 21.42 -3.42
CA SER A 475 -5.57 21.88 -3.16
C SER A 475 -5.29 21.98 -1.66
N GLU A 476 -6.26 22.42 -0.87
CA GLU A 476 -6.14 22.51 0.59
C GLU A 476 -5.94 21.11 1.23
N MET A 477 -6.69 20.10 0.80
CA MET A 477 -6.50 18.73 1.26
C MET A 477 -5.07 18.24 0.97
N LYS A 478 -4.54 18.49 -0.25
CA LYS A 478 -3.17 18.09 -0.61
C LYS A 478 -2.12 18.81 0.24
N ILE A 479 -2.32 20.09 0.53
CA ILE A 479 -1.44 20.85 1.43
C ILE A 479 -1.43 20.20 2.82
N ARG A 480 -2.60 19.88 3.39
CA ARG A 480 -2.70 19.22 4.70
C ARG A 480 -1.99 17.86 4.75
N VAL A 481 -2.09 17.08 3.68
CA VAL A 481 -1.34 15.81 3.58
C VAL A 481 0.17 16.06 3.67
N VAL A 482 0.69 17.04 2.92
CA VAL A 482 2.13 17.37 2.95
C VAL A 482 2.56 17.88 4.32
N GLU A 483 1.79 18.80 4.91
CA GLU A 483 2.05 19.34 6.27
C GLU A 483 2.13 18.22 7.30
N LYS A 484 1.16 17.32 7.31
CA LYS A 484 1.12 16.18 8.24
C LYS A 484 2.37 15.31 8.14
N LEU A 485 2.79 14.96 6.92
CA LEU A 485 4.00 14.16 6.70
C LEU A 485 5.29 14.90 7.10
N ILE A 486 5.31 16.23 6.94
CA ILE A 486 6.41 17.09 7.40
C ILE A 486 6.43 17.15 8.93
N TRP A 487 5.29 17.40 9.57
CA TRP A 487 5.18 17.48 11.02
C TRP A 487 5.55 16.17 11.71
N ASN A 488 5.17 15.00 11.16
CA ASN A 488 5.61 13.70 11.67
C ASN A 488 7.15 13.65 11.80
N ARG A 489 7.88 14.15 10.81
CA ARG A 489 9.37 14.20 10.85
C ARG A 489 9.90 15.21 11.85
N LYS A 490 9.28 16.39 11.93
CA LYS A 490 9.71 17.44 12.87
C LYS A 490 9.61 16.97 14.31
N VAL A 491 8.50 16.35 14.68
CA VAL A 491 8.29 15.79 16.02
C VAL A 491 9.33 14.68 16.32
N MET A 492 9.60 13.80 15.37
CA MET A 492 10.66 12.80 15.52
C MET A 492 12.05 13.42 15.69
N ILE A 493 12.38 14.50 14.96
CA ILE A 493 13.66 15.21 15.09
C ILE A 493 13.84 15.77 16.50
N LEU A 494 12.77 16.35 17.07
CA LEU A 494 12.78 16.90 18.43
C LEU A 494 12.89 15.82 19.51
N SER A 495 12.59 14.57 19.19
CA SER A 495 12.58 13.42 20.10
C SER A 495 13.86 12.57 20.05
N VAL A 496 14.88 12.98 19.28
CA VAL A 496 16.20 12.35 19.19
C VAL A 496 17.14 13.02 20.22
#